data_03866900cda255c1d3e975bfb72b5560
#
_entry.id   03866900cda255c1d3e975bfb72b5560
#
_cell.length_a   1.000
_cell.length_b   1.000
_cell.length_c   1.000
_cell.angle_alpha   90.00
_cell.angle_beta   90.00
_cell.angle_gamma   90.00
#
_symmetry.space_group_name_H-M   'P 1'
#
loop_
_entity.id
_entity.type
_entity.pdbx_description
1 polymer ?
#
loop_
_entity_poly.entity_id
_entity_poly.type
_entity_poly.pdbx_seq_one_letter_code
_entity_poly.pdbx_strand_id
1 'polypeptide(L)'
;MTEYLLAAPVVEKKLRRRRKPLIPLTLDERLDLMKRELRVPATLDEYFALVQDVDYIIHYRRGHIVSFIELDEQVDEQNRRLPMGQAAPLHERLTLLVGQLISNLLGIPQSAYQGYGSNIKVYVEGAKNAYNPDLAFTKGEGTFERVLPLERKRRTQVLTNPHILVEVLSESTRDFDLYEKWDDYQKIESLRQMIFIEQDGVNIKTYIKQSVNRWMYIELKDIKDKLPIFDSEEMVALSDIYSVHTLTR
;
A
#
# COMPACT_ATOMS: atom_id res chain seq x y z
N MET A 1 -14.57 57.30 33.16
CA MET A 1 -14.06 56.05 33.83
C MET A 1 -14.34 54.90 32.90
N THR A 2 -13.31 54.43 32.20
CA THR A 2 -13.42 53.37 31.19
C THR A 2 -12.83 52.10 31.81
N GLU A 3 -13.68 51.15 32.13
CA GLU A 3 -13.29 49.88 32.67
C GLU A 3 -12.61 49.01 31.59
N TYR A 4 -11.37 48.69 31.80
CA TYR A 4 -10.64 47.69 31.01
C TYR A 4 -11.03 46.28 31.47
N LEU A 5 -11.82 45.59 30.65
CA LEU A 5 -12.03 44.13 30.79
C LEU A 5 -10.73 43.40 30.49
N LEU A 6 -10.10 42.88 31.53
CA LEU A 6 -8.98 41.98 31.45
C LEU A 6 -9.49 40.65 30.85
N ALA A 7 -9.08 40.32 29.62
CA ALA A 7 -9.30 39.03 29.01
C ALA A 7 -8.58 37.95 29.80
N ALA A 8 -9.31 36.92 30.20
CA ALA A 8 -8.75 35.74 30.87
C ALA A 8 -7.70 35.06 29.99
N PRO A 9 -6.61 34.52 30.56
CA PRO A 9 -5.59 33.86 29.78
C PRO A 9 -6.16 32.62 29.10
N VAL A 10 -6.00 32.54 27.79
CA VAL A 10 -6.30 31.35 26.99
C VAL A 10 -5.33 30.27 27.42
N VAL A 11 -5.81 29.30 28.19
CA VAL A 11 -5.04 28.10 28.54
C VAL A 11 -4.97 27.28 27.29
N GLU A 12 -3.86 27.39 26.55
CA GLU A 12 -3.52 26.44 25.49
C GLU A 12 -3.45 25.02 26.11
N LYS A 13 -4.52 24.26 25.92
CA LYS A 13 -4.47 22.81 26.12
C LYS A 13 -3.47 22.26 25.10
N LYS A 14 -2.19 22.09 25.52
CA LYS A 14 -1.25 21.26 24.79
C LYS A 14 -1.92 19.90 24.61
N LEU A 15 -2.45 19.68 23.42
CA LEU A 15 -2.86 18.35 22.98
C LEU A 15 -1.66 17.45 23.17
N ARG A 16 -1.70 16.61 24.23
CA ARG A 16 -0.75 15.51 24.37
C ARG A 16 -0.92 14.66 23.11
N ARG A 17 0.02 14.80 22.16
CA ARG A 17 0.14 13.88 21.03
C ARG A 17 0.22 12.49 21.66
N ARG A 18 -0.84 11.69 21.48
CA ARG A 18 -0.82 10.28 21.90
C ARG A 18 0.36 9.67 21.16
N ARG A 19 1.35 9.18 21.92
CA ARG A 19 2.45 8.42 21.33
C ARG A 19 1.82 7.23 20.62
N LYS A 20 2.09 7.14 19.31
CA LYS A 20 1.57 6.05 18.50
C LYS A 20 2.20 4.74 18.97
N PRO A 21 1.43 3.65 19.05
CA PRO A 21 2.00 2.38 19.45
C PRO A 21 3.06 1.95 18.42
N LEU A 22 4.22 1.55 18.89
CA LEU A 22 5.29 0.97 18.08
C LEU A 22 5.13 -0.55 18.07
N ILE A 23 5.46 -1.19 16.96
CA ILE A 23 5.60 -2.64 16.94
C ILE A 23 6.79 -2.99 17.85
N PRO A 24 6.60 -3.78 18.91
CA PRO A 24 7.69 -4.15 19.79
C PRO A 24 8.68 -5.02 19.03
N LEU A 25 9.95 -4.59 18.94
CA LEU A 25 11.03 -5.39 18.38
C LEU A 25 11.50 -6.43 19.40
N THR A 26 11.70 -7.65 18.97
CA THR A 26 12.41 -8.66 19.76
C THR A 26 13.88 -8.28 19.94
N LEU A 27 14.57 -8.92 20.89
CA LEU A 27 16.00 -8.68 21.10
C LEU A 27 16.83 -9.02 19.86
N ASP A 28 16.49 -10.12 19.18
CA ASP A 28 17.17 -10.59 17.97
C ASP A 28 16.97 -9.62 16.81
N GLU A 29 15.77 -9.05 16.65
CA GLU A 29 15.49 -8.03 15.64
C GLU A 29 16.23 -6.72 15.91
N ARG A 30 16.50 -6.39 17.18
CA ARG A 30 17.33 -5.23 17.54
C ARG A 30 18.81 -5.43 17.24
N LEU A 31 19.28 -6.67 17.31
CA LEU A 31 20.68 -7.02 17.04
C LEU A 31 20.95 -7.20 15.54
N ASP A 32 19.94 -7.57 14.75
CA ASP A 32 20.06 -7.69 13.30
C ASP A 32 19.82 -6.33 12.61
N LEU A 33 20.82 -5.50 12.64
CA LEU A 33 20.79 -4.14 12.07
C LEU A 33 20.58 -4.12 10.54
N MET A 34 20.66 -5.27 9.87
CA MET A 34 20.54 -5.40 8.41
C MET A 34 19.13 -5.80 7.97
N LYS A 35 18.26 -6.24 8.87
CA LYS A 35 16.87 -6.56 8.52
C LYS A 35 16.05 -5.29 8.31
N ARG A 36 15.58 -5.13 7.08
CA ARG A 36 14.63 -4.07 6.71
C ARG A 36 13.20 -4.46 7.04
N GLU A 37 12.94 -5.75 7.19
CA GLU A 37 11.62 -6.32 7.42
C GLU A 37 11.44 -6.71 8.89
N LEU A 38 10.30 -6.33 9.45
CA LEU A 38 9.86 -6.72 10.79
C LEU A 38 8.71 -7.72 10.66
N ARG A 39 8.81 -8.86 11.33
CA ARG A 39 7.73 -9.84 11.46
C ARG A 39 7.42 -10.08 12.93
N VAL A 40 6.22 -9.74 13.35
CA VAL A 40 5.77 -9.92 14.73
C VAL A 40 4.60 -10.93 14.74
N PRO A 41 4.70 -12.05 15.47
CA PRO A 41 3.57 -12.97 15.62
C PRO A 41 2.34 -12.24 16.14
N ALA A 42 1.21 -12.42 15.46
CA ALA A 42 -0.05 -11.82 15.85
C ALA A 42 -1.22 -12.59 15.24
N THR A 43 -2.37 -12.50 15.87
CA THR A 43 -3.64 -12.91 15.29
C THR A 43 -4.15 -11.85 14.31
N LEU A 44 -5.10 -12.22 13.45
CA LEU A 44 -5.76 -11.29 12.54
C LEU A 44 -6.50 -10.16 13.29
N ASP A 45 -7.09 -10.49 14.45
CA ASP A 45 -7.78 -9.52 15.30
C ASP A 45 -6.82 -8.49 15.90
N GLU A 46 -5.65 -8.94 16.38
CA GLU A 46 -4.59 -8.05 16.88
C GLU A 46 -4.07 -7.12 15.77
N TYR A 47 -3.89 -7.64 14.56
CA TYR A 47 -3.54 -6.82 13.41
C TYR A 47 -4.58 -5.73 13.13
N PHE A 48 -5.88 -6.09 13.05
CA PHE A 48 -6.92 -5.09 12.79
C PHE A 48 -7.12 -4.12 13.95
N ALA A 49 -6.81 -4.52 15.18
CA ALA A 49 -6.76 -3.60 16.31
C ALA A 49 -5.62 -2.59 16.16
N LEU A 50 -4.42 -3.04 15.81
CA LEU A 50 -3.23 -2.20 15.69
C LEU A 50 -3.31 -1.24 14.50
N VAL A 51 -3.84 -1.69 13.36
CA VAL A 51 -4.02 -0.88 12.13
C VAL A 51 -4.71 0.46 12.37
N GLN A 52 -5.58 0.53 13.38
CA GLN A 52 -6.32 1.76 13.70
C GLN A 52 -5.53 2.76 14.55
N ASP A 53 -4.43 2.32 15.13
CA ASP A 53 -3.64 3.10 16.08
C ASP A 53 -2.30 3.55 15.54
N VAL A 54 -1.85 2.94 14.43
CA VAL A 54 -0.59 3.29 13.77
C VAL A 54 -0.82 4.16 12.53
N ASP A 55 0.17 4.96 12.17
CA ASP A 55 0.17 5.81 10.97
C ASP A 55 1.20 5.38 9.92
N TYR A 56 1.73 4.20 10.07
CA TYR A 56 2.63 3.55 9.15
C TYR A 56 1.97 2.29 8.56
N ILE A 57 2.50 1.84 7.42
CA ILE A 57 1.95 0.69 6.70
C ILE A 57 2.34 -0.60 7.42
N ILE A 58 1.33 -1.40 7.74
CA ILE A 58 1.49 -2.76 8.23
C ILE A 58 0.63 -3.72 7.40
N HIS A 59 1.17 -4.89 7.15
CA HIS A 59 0.50 -5.99 6.47
C HIS A 59 0.25 -7.15 7.44
N TYR A 60 -0.63 -8.05 7.07
CA TYR A 60 -0.83 -9.29 7.83
C TYR A 60 -0.62 -10.49 6.92
N ARG A 61 0.27 -11.39 7.30
CA ARG A 61 0.56 -12.60 6.56
C ARG A 61 0.90 -13.77 7.46
N ARG A 62 0.15 -14.88 7.29
CA ARG A 62 0.42 -16.18 7.95
C ARG A 62 0.68 -16.09 9.46
N GLY A 63 -0.17 -15.35 10.18
CA GLY A 63 -0.04 -15.21 11.63
C GLY A 63 1.00 -14.19 12.08
N HIS A 64 1.44 -13.28 11.20
CA HIS A 64 2.39 -12.24 11.54
C HIS A 64 1.93 -10.88 11.01
N ILE A 65 2.17 -9.85 11.79
CA ILE A 65 2.21 -8.48 11.31
C ILE A 65 3.58 -8.28 10.65
N VAL A 66 3.56 -7.77 9.42
CA VAL A 66 4.75 -7.48 8.63
C VAL A 66 4.82 -5.98 8.38
N SER A 67 5.98 -5.37 8.63
CA SER A 67 6.27 -3.97 8.31
C SER A 67 7.70 -3.83 7.86
N PHE A 68 8.02 -2.68 7.24
CA PHE A 68 9.35 -2.40 6.72
C PHE A 68 9.94 -1.20 7.44
N ILE A 69 11.28 -1.16 7.54
CA ILE A 69 12.03 -0.09 8.18
C ILE A 69 12.92 0.54 7.11
N GLU A 70 12.87 1.85 7.00
CA GLU A 70 13.91 2.59 6.27
C GLU A 70 15.21 2.58 7.05
N LEU A 71 16.34 2.33 6.37
CA LEU A 71 17.65 2.28 6.99
C LEU A 71 18.17 3.67 7.39
N ASP A 72 17.66 4.72 6.75
CA ASP A 72 18.14 6.06 6.93
C ASP A 72 17.24 6.86 7.89
N GLU A 73 17.75 7.02 9.13
CA GLU A 73 17.52 8.17 10.02
C GLU A 73 16.32 8.19 10.99
N GLN A 74 15.38 7.25 11.00
CA GLN A 74 14.31 7.36 11.99
C GLN A 74 14.56 6.49 13.22
N VAL A 75 15.36 7.00 14.12
CA VAL A 75 15.42 6.49 15.49
C VAL A 75 14.64 7.43 16.41
N ASP A 76 13.85 6.86 17.33
CA ASP A 76 13.19 7.66 18.35
C ASP A 76 14.19 8.09 19.45
N GLU A 77 13.72 8.89 20.43
CA GLU A 77 14.53 9.36 21.57
C GLU A 77 15.16 8.22 22.39
N GLN A 78 14.70 6.98 22.23
CA GLN A 78 15.22 5.77 22.85
C GLN A 78 16.09 4.93 21.92
N ASN A 79 16.52 5.49 20.78
CA ASN A 79 17.34 4.84 19.76
C ASN A 79 16.70 3.58 19.14
N ARG A 80 15.35 3.56 19.04
CA ARG A 80 14.59 2.47 18.40
C ARG A 80 14.26 2.86 16.97
N ARG A 81 14.38 1.92 16.04
CA ARG A 81 14.00 2.13 14.65
C ARG A 81 12.48 2.28 14.53
N LEU A 82 12.05 3.25 13.75
CA LEU A 82 10.65 3.45 13.44
C LEU A 82 10.30 2.73 12.14
N PRO A 83 9.12 2.11 12.03
CA PRO A 83 8.62 1.59 10.77
C PRO A 83 8.45 2.70 9.74
N MET A 84 8.62 2.37 8.46
CA MET A 84 8.45 3.28 7.35
C MET A 84 7.04 3.89 7.35
N GLY A 85 6.96 5.19 7.55
CA GLY A 85 5.70 5.92 7.64
C GLY A 85 5.26 6.57 6.34
N GLN A 86 6.18 6.79 5.40
CA GLN A 86 5.92 7.49 4.15
C GLN A 86 6.71 6.86 3.01
N ALA A 87 6.10 6.82 1.82
CA ALA A 87 6.79 6.41 0.61
C ALA A 87 7.74 7.52 0.11
N ALA A 88 8.80 7.14 -0.60
CA ALA A 88 9.72 8.08 -1.23
C ALA A 88 8.97 8.99 -2.24
N PRO A 89 9.37 10.27 -2.41
CA PRO A 89 8.69 11.19 -3.32
C PRO A 89 8.57 10.68 -4.76
N LEU A 90 9.53 9.92 -5.25
CA LEU A 90 9.47 9.32 -6.58
C LEU A 90 8.39 8.24 -6.66
N HIS A 91 8.30 7.39 -5.64
CA HIS A 91 7.27 6.36 -5.52
C HIS A 91 5.87 6.98 -5.56
N GLU A 92 5.60 8.01 -4.75
CA GLU A 92 4.32 8.71 -4.71
C GLU A 92 3.95 9.34 -6.06
N ARG A 93 4.92 10.00 -6.70
CA ARG A 93 4.69 10.62 -8.01
C ARG A 93 4.38 9.59 -9.10
N LEU A 94 5.10 8.47 -9.09
CA LEU A 94 4.90 7.39 -10.04
C LEU A 94 3.56 6.71 -9.81
N THR A 95 3.20 6.41 -8.55
CA THR A 95 1.91 5.86 -8.17
C THR A 95 0.74 6.75 -8.63
N LEU A 96 0.83 8.05 -8.38
CA LEU A 96 -0.20 9.01 -8.78
C LEU A 96 -0.36 9.05 -10.31
N LEU A 97 0.75 9.14 -11.05
CA LEU A 97 0.73 9.18 -12.52
C LEU A 97 0.15 7.90 -13.12
N VAL A 98 0.61 6.75 -12.65
CA VAL A 98 0.08 5.44 -13.10
C VAL A 98 -1.40 5.32 -12.80
N GLY A 99 -1.84 5.73 -11.61
CA GLY A 99 -3.23 5.76 -11.23
C GLY A 99 -4.07 6.61 -12.18
N GLN A 100 -3.58 7.78 -12.56
CA GLN A 100 -4.24 8.68 -13.52
C GLN A 100 -4.30 8.06 -14.93
N LEU A 101 -3.18 7.51 -15.43
CA LEU A 101 -3.11 6.90 -16.77
C LEU A 101 -4.07 5.72 -16.90
N ILE A 102 -4.07 4.81 -15.93
CA ILE A 102 -4.98 3.66 -15.91
C ILE A 102 -6.44 4.12 -15.75
N SER A 103 -6.72 5.09 -14.87
CA SER A 103 -8.08 5.61 -14.68
C SER A 103 -8.65 6.24 -15.95
N ASN A 104 -7.85 7.02 -16.67
CA ASN A 104 -8.26 7.61 -17.94
C ASN A 104 -8.58 6.54 -18.98
N LEU A 105 -7.73 5.53 -19.09
CA LEU A 105 -7.89 4.43 -20.03
C LEU A 105 -9.10 3.56 -19.70
N LEU A 106 -9.39 3.33 -18.43
CA LEU A 106 -10.59 2.64 -17.97
C LEU A 106 -11.86 3.52 -18.00
N GLY A 107 -11.74 4.82 -18.34
CA GLY A 107 -12.87 5.73 -18.44
C GLY A 107 -13.48 6.14 -17.09
N ILE A 108 -12.73 6.10 -16.02
CA ILE A 108 -13.18 6.53 -14.68
C ILE A 108 -13.32 8.08 -14.68
N PRO A 109 -14.40 8.64 -14.12
CA PRO A 109 -15.50 8.02 -13.34
C PRO A 109 -16.73 7.59 -14.14
N GLN A 110 -16.73 7.71 -15.48
CA GLN A 110 -17.92 7.45 -16.31
C GLN A 110 -18.15 5.97 -16.62
N SER A 111 -17.17 5.13 -16.36
CA SER A 111 -17.25 3.69 -16.58
C SER A 111 -17.71 2.91 -15.32
N ALA A 112 -17.84 1.59 -15.47
CA ALA A 112 -18.11 0.71 -14.34
C ALA A 112 -16.89 0.49 -13.42
N TYR A 113 -15.74 1.08 -13.72
CA TYR A 113 -14.54 0.93 -12.89
C TYR A 113 -14.47 1.97 -11.78
N GLN A 114 -13.85 1.57 -10.65
CA GLN A 114 -13.53 2.45 -9.53
C GLN A 114 -12.06 2.23 -9.14
N GLY A 115 -11.34 3.33 -8.84
CA GLY A 115 -9.93 3.30 -8.45
C GLY A 115 -9.73 3.68 -6.98
N TYR A 116 -8.78 3.02 -6.33
CA TYR A 116 -8.40 3.23 -4.93
C TYR A 116 -6.89 3.34 -4.80
N GLY A 117 -6.41 4.25 -3.94
CA GLY A 117 -4.99 4.44 -3.64
C GLY A 117 -4.49 3.57 -2.48
N SER A 118 -3.26 3.82 -2.06
CA SER A 118 -2.47 3.01 -1.12
C SER A 118 -3.08 2.83 0.29
N ASN A 119 -4.04 3.67 0.67
CA ASN A 119 -4.71 3.52 1.97
C ASN A 119 -5.79 2.43 1.99
N ILE A 120 -6.12 1.83 0.84
CA ILE A 120 -7.05 0.71 0.81
C ILE A 120 -6.37 -0.56 1.32
N LYS A 121 -7.12 -1.36 2.09
CA LYS A 121 -6.67 -2.70 2.46
C LYS A 121 -7.39 -3.73 1.61
N VAL A 122 -6.63 -4.63 1.00
CA VAL A 122 -7.14 -5.78 0.27
C VAL A 122 -7.03 -7.00 1.18
N TYR A 123 -8.14 -7.69 1.38
CA TYR A 123 -8.18 -8.95 2.12
C TYR A 123 -8.23 -10.13 1.16
N VAL A 124 -7.30 -11.05 1.34
CA VAL A 124 -7.21 -12.29 0.56
C VAL A 124 -7.82 -13.41 1.38
N GLU A 125 -9.11 -13.70 1.13
CA GLU A 125 -9.88 -14.66 1.92
C GLU A 125 -9.24 -16.05 1.92
N GLY A 126 -8.84 -16.56 0.77
CA GLY A 126 -8.22 -17.88 0.63
C GLY A 126 -6.89 -18.05 1.37
N ALA A 127 -6.21 -16.95 1.70
CA ALA A 127 -4.96 -16.95 2.47
C ALA A 127 -5.14 -16.43 3.89
N LYS A 128 -6.27 -15.78 4.21
CA LYS A 128 -6.53 -15.03 5.45
C LYS A 128 -5.46 -13.97 5.73
N ASN A 129 -5.01 -13.28 4.68
CA ASN A 129 -3.98 -12.27 4.73
C ASN A 129 -4.54 -10.91 4.29
N ALA A 130 -3.90 -9.81 4.73
CA ALA A 130 -4.35 -8.46 4.42
C ALA A 130 -3.15 -7.57 4.05
N TYR A 131 -3.28 -6.85 2.92
CA TYR A 131 -2.21 -6.03 2.35
C TYR A 131 -2.73 -4.65 1.94
N ASN A 132 -1.82 -3.69 1.84
CA ASN A 132 -2.08 -2.43 1.16
C ASN A 132 -1.34 -2.47 -0.19
N PRO A 133 -2.05 -2.57 -1.32
CA PRO A 133 -1.45 -2.29 -2.62
C PRO A 133 -1.30 -0.79 -2.82
N ASP A 134 -0.43 -0.36 -3.73
CA ASP A 134 -0.32 1.05 -4.10
C ASP A 134 -1.56 1.55 -4.81
N LEU A 135 -2.12 0.73 -5.74
CA LEU A 135 -3.38 1.00 -6.39
C LEU A 135 -4.23 -0.27 -6.49
N ALA A 136 -5.54 -0.09 -6.37
CA ALA A 136 -6.51 -1.15 -6.64
C ALA A 136 -7.64 -0.61 -7.51
N PHE A 137 -8.11 -1.40 -8.47
CA PHE A 137 -9.27 -1.08 -9.28
C PHE A 137 -10.30 -2.20 -9.18
N THR A 138 -11.57 -1.83 -9.07
CA THR A 138 -12.70 -2.77 -9.13
C THR A 138 -13.47 -2.56 -10.42
N LYS A 139 -14.10 -3.62 -10.92
CA LYS A 139 -15.13 -3.52 -11.95
C LYS A 139 -16.48 -3.66 -11.26
N GLY A 140 -17.31 -2.61 -11.31
CA GLY A 140 -18.48 -2.46 -10.46
C GLY A 140 -18.12 -1.90 -9.08
N GLU A 141 -19.08 -1.94 -8.16
CA GLU A 141 -18.88 -1.46 -6.80
C GLU A 141 -17.83 -2.30 -6.05
N GLY A 142 -16.98 -1.62 -5.28
CA GLY A 142 -16.08 -2.28 -4.37
C GLY A 142 -16.85 -3.01 -3.28
N THR A 143 -16.55 -4.29 -3.10
CA THR A 143 -17.10 -5.07 -2.00
C THR A 143 -16.22 -4.90 -0.79
N PHE A 144 -16.80 -4.26 0.25
CA PHE A 144 -16.08 -3.98 1.49
C PHE A 144 -16.60 -4.83 2.62
N GLU A 145 -15.75 -5.68 3.15
CA GLU A 145 -16.05 -6.38 4.40
C GLU A 145 -15.66 -5.51 5.59
N ARG A 146 -16.48 -5.60 6.63
CA ARG A 146 -16.24 -4.89 7.89
C ARG A 146 -15.60 -5.84 8.87
N VAL A 147 -14.34 -5.64 9.14
CA VAL A 147 -13.63 -6.37 10.19
C VAL A 147 -13.74 -5.59 11.51
N LEU A 148 -14.27 -6.23 12.52
CA LEU A 148 -14.40 -5.68 13.88
C LEU A 148 -13.30 -6.29 14.74
N PRO A 149 -12.35 -5.51 15.27
CA PRO A 149 -11.58 -5.96 16.42
C PRO A 149 -12.55 -6.18 17.60
N LEU A 150 -12.41 -7.30 18.31
CA LEU A 150 -13.31 -7.70 19.41
C LEU A 150 -13.52 -6.62 20.49
N GLU A 151 -12.59 -5.68 20.65
CA GLU A 151 -12.58 -4.71 21.74
C GLU A 151 -12.77 -3.24 21.32
N ARG A 152 -13.00 -2.91 20.03
CA ARG A 152 -12.99 -1.52 19.56
C ARG A 152 -14.25 -1.08 18.80
N LYS A 153 -14.62 0.20 18.98
CA LYS A 153 -15.78 0.83 18.34
C LYS A 153 -15.56 1.19 16.86
N ARG A 154 -14.32 1.23 16.36
CA ARG A 154 -14.00 1.55 14.98
C ARG A 154 -13.94 0.29 14.12
N ARG A 155 -14.50 0.37 12.93
CA ARG A 155 -14.56 -0.72 11.95
C ARG A 155 -13.53 -0.46 10.87
N THR A 156 -12.65 -1.42 10.62
CA THR A 156 -11.79 -1.38 9.43
C THR A 156 -12.55 -2.00 8.26
N GLN A 157 -12.54 -1.33 7.13
CA GLN A 157 -13.08 -1.86 5.88
C GLN A 157 -11.94 -2.43 5.04
N VAL A 158 -12.15 -3.61 4.49
CA VAL A 158 -11.20 -4.28 3.60
C VAL A 158 -11.88 -4.58 2.28
N LEU A 159 -11.19 -4.29 1.18
CA LEU A 159 -11.66 -4.60 -0.17
C LEU A 159 -11.43 -6.08 -0.46
N THR A 160 -12.45 -6.79 -0.96
CA THR A 160 -12.39 -8.22 -1.23
C THR A 160 -12.49 -8.58 -2.72
N ASN A 161 -12.89 -7.63 -3.57
CA ASN A 161 -13.09 -7.85 -5.00
C ASN A 161 -12.24 -6.97 -5.94
N PRO A 162 -10.91 -6.80 -5.70
CA PRO A 162 -10.08 -6.09 -6.66
C PRO A 162 -10.05 -6.81 -8.01
N HIS A 163 -10.04 -6.03 -9.09
CA HIS A 163 -9.98 -6.53 -10.47
C HIS A 163 -8.58 -6.33 -11.06
N ILE A 164 -7.95 -5.18 -10.78
CA ILE A 164 -6.58 -4.88 -11.14
C ILE A 164 -5.87 -4.39 -9.87
N LEU A 165 -4.67 -4.88 -9.62
CA LEU A 165 -3.78 -4.41 -8.56
C LEU A 165 -2.47 -3.90 -9.15
N VAL A 166 -1.91 -2.86 -8.53
CA VAL A 166 -0.63 -2.28 -8.93
C VAL A 166 0.24 -2.13 -7.69
N GLU A 167 1.49 -2.53 -7.80
CA GLU A 167 2.56 -2.26 -6.82
C GLU A 167 3.70 -1.54 -7.53
N VAL A 168 4.10 -0.40 -7.00
CA VAL A 168 5.30 0.32 -7.40
C VAL A 168 6.44 -0.16 -6.49
N LEU A 169 7.39 -0.87 -7.07
CA LEU A 169 8.41 -1.57 -6.32
C LEU A 169 9.46 -0.60 -5.77
N SER A 170 9.67 -0.66 -4.46
CA SER A 170 10.77 0.04 -3.77
C SER A 170 11.84 -0.97 -3.35
N GLU A 171 13.06 -0.50 -3.14
CA GLU A 171 14.16 -1.38 -2.72
C GLU A 171 13.83 -2.16 -1.43
N SER A 172 13.11 -1.53 -0.49
CA SER A 172 12.81 -2.12 0.81
C SER A 172 11.72 -3.19 0.78
N THR A 173 10.74 -3.10 -0.15
CA THR A 173 9.57 -3.98 -0.19
C THR A 173 9.54 -4.91 -1.40
N ARG A 174 10.48 -4.74 -2.33
CA ARG A 174 10.48 -5.38 -3.66
C ARG A 174 10.23 -6.90 -3.62
N ASP A 175 10.97 -7.61 -2.78
CA ASP A 175 10.86 -9.07 -2.73
C ASP A 175 9.55 -9.50 -2.06
N PHE A 176 9.10 -8.77 -1.07
CA PHE A 176 7.79 -9.00 -0.44
C PHE A 176 6.64 -8.80 -1.42
N ASP A 177 6.69 -7.74 -2.23
CA ASP A 177 5.65 -7.44 -3.22
C ASP A 177 5.64 -8.47 -4.36
N LEU A 178 6.83 -8.76 -4.94
CA LEU A 178 6.97 -9.66 -6.07
C LEU A 178 6.70 -11.12 -5.75
N TYR A 179 7.00 -11.58 -4.54
CA TYR A 179 6.90 -13.00 -4.20
C TYR A 179 5.78 -13.26 -3.19
N GLU A 180 5.77 -12.54 -2.06
CA GLU A 180 4.88 -12.88 -0.97
C GLU A 180 3.46 -12.37 -1.19
N LYS A 181 3.30 -11.09 -1.58
CA LYS A 181 1.99 -10.55 -1.94
C LYS A 181 1.43 -11.24 -3.19
N TRP A 182 2.29 -11.46 -4.20
CA TRP A 182 1.87 -12.14 -5.41
C TRP A 182 1.37 -13.57 -5.17
N ASP A 183 2.07 -14.37 -4.34
CA ASP A 183 1.63 -15.72 -3.97
C ASP A 183 0.22 -15.73 -3.39
N ASP A 184 -0.17 -14.66 -2.71
CA ASP A 184 -1.49 -14.55 -2.13
C ASP A 184 -2.50 -13.86 -3.06
N TYR A 185 -2.14 -12.77 -3.74
CA TYR A 185 -3.04 -12.03 -4.63
C TYR A 185 -3.61 -12.89 -5.76
N GLN A 186 -2.83 -13.81 -6.33
CA GLN A 186 -3.33 -14.72 -7.36
C GLN A 186 -4.48 -15.64 -6.90
N LYS A 187 -4.71 -15.77 -5.58
CA LYS A 187 -5.82 -16.53 -4.98
C LYS A 187 -7.13 -15.73 -4.97
N ILE A 188 -7.07 -14.43 -5.22
CA ILE A 188 -8.27 -13.59 -5.31
C ILE A 188 -9.05 -13.94 -6.57
N GLU A 189 -10.29 -14.37 -6.39
CA GLU A 189 -11.11 -14.86 -7.49
C GLU A 189 -11.40 -13.75 -8.53
N SER A 190 -11.70 -12.54 -8.05
CA SER A 190 -12.03 -11.39 -8.90
C SER A 190 -10.84 -10.81 -9.64
N LEU A 191 -9.60 -11.05 -9.17
CA LEU A 191 -8.40 -10.46 -9.76
C LEU A 191 -8.19 -10.94 -11.20
N ARG A 192 -7.94 -9.99 -12.09
CA ARG A 192 -7.70 -10.23 -13.53
C ARG A 192 -6.32 -9.78 -13.96
N GLN A 193 -5.76 -8.77 -13.31
CA GLN A 193 -4.42 -8.31 -13.63
C GLN A 193 -3.68 -7.87 -12.38
N MET A 194 -2.39 -8.22 -12.33
CA MET A 194 -1.40 -7.70 -11.38
C MET A 194 -0.31 -6.99 -12.17
N ILE A 195 0.08 -5.80 -11.72
CA ILE A 195 1.10 -4.96 -12.36
C ILE A 195 2.14 -4.61 -11.30
N PHE A 196 3.40 -4.90 -11.59
CA PHE A 196 4.57 -4.49 -10.81
C PHE A 196 5.40 -3.51 -11.63
N ILE A 197 5.71 -2.34 -11.07
CA ILE A 197 6.41 -1.26 -11.73
C ILE A 197 7.69 -0.97 -10.96
N GLU A 198 8.86 -1.15 -11.58
CA GLU A 198 10.14 -0.73 -10.99
C GLU A 198 10.21 0.80 -10.97
N GLN A 199 10.58 1.38 -9.81
CA GLN A 199 10.69 2.83 -9.71
C GLN A 199 12.03 3.36 -10.25
N ASP A 200 13.11 2.56 -10.23
CA ASP A 200 14.47 3.02 -10.51
C ASP A 200 14.90 2.78 -11.97
N GLY A 201 14.05 2.19 -12.79
CA GLY A 201 14.33 1.90 -14.18
C GLY A 201 13.14 1.40 -14.97
N VAL A 202 13.24 1.45 -16.29
CA VAL A 202 12.17 1.00 -17.18
C VAL A 202 12.05 -0.52 -17.11
N ASN A 203 11.17 -1.00 -16.23
CA ASN A 203 10.81 -2.41 -16.16
C ASN A 203 9.43 -2.55 -15.53
N ILE A 204 8.49 -3.13 -16.26
CA ILE A 204 7.15 -3.47 -15.78
C ILE A 204 6.94 -4.96 -15.98
N LYS A 205 6.48 -5.63 -14.92
CA LYS A 205 6.03 -7.01 -14.98
C LYS A 205 4.52 -7.03 -14.78
N THR A 206 3.81 -7.66 -15.69
CA THR A 206 2.35 -7.81 -15.53
C THR A 206 1.91 -9.25 -15.72
N TYR A 207 0.95 -9.64 -14.92
CA TYR A 207 0.29 -10.94 -14.96
C TYR A 207 -1.18 -10.73 -15.31
N ILE A 208 -1.64 -11.33 -16.40
CA ILE A 208 -3.02 -11.24 -16.86
C ILE A 208 -3.65 -12.63 -16.77
N LYS A 209 -4.77 -12.73 -16.04
CA LYS A 209 -5.46 -13.98 -15.80
C LYS A 209 -6.11 -14.50 -17.10
N GLN A 210 -5.78 -15.70 -17.49
CA GLN A 210 -6.33 -16.37 -18.67
C GLN A 210 -7.48 -17.33 -18.28
N SER A 211 -7.30 -18.02 -17.16
CA SER A 211 -8.29 -18.92 -16.57
C SER A 211 -7.98 -19.14 -15.09
N VAL A 212 -8.73 -19.99 -14.42
CA VAL A 212 -8.42 -20.41 -13.04
C VAL A 212 -6.99 -20.99 -13.02
N ASN A 213 -6.15 -20.45 -12.14
CA ASN A 213 -4.75 -20.84 -11.94
C ASN A 213 -3.83 -20.70 -13.18
N ARG A 214 -4.24 -19.94 -14.20
CA ARG A 214 -3.41 -19.69 -15.38
C ARG A 214 -3.25 -18.20 -15.63
N TRP A 215 -2.02 -17.73 -15.59
CA TRP A 215 -1.65 -16.33 -15.78
C TRP A 215 -0.68 -16.20 -16.96
N MET A 216 -0.92 -15.21 -17.81
CA MET A 216 0.03 -14.80 -18.84
C MET A 216 0.97 -13.77 -18.21
N TYR A 217 2.25 -14.05 -18.26
CA TYR A 217 3.31 -13.13 -17.82
C TYR A 217 3.85 -12.33 -18.99
N ILE A 218 3.98 -11.03 -18.80
CA ILE A 218 4.59 -10.09 -19.77
C ILE A 218 5.59 -9.24 -19.00
N GLU A 219 6.81 -9.12 -19.52
CA GLU A 219 7.83 -8.22 -19.01
C GLU A 219 8.18 -7.18 -20.09
N LEU A 220 8.08 -5.89 -19.73
CA LEU A 220 8.28 -4.74 -20.61
C LEU A 220 9.50 -3.97 -20.13
N LYS A 221 10.51 -3.83 -20.98
CA LYS A 221 11.82 -3.23 -20.65
C LYS A 221 12.26 -2.10 -21.58
N ASP A 222 11.59 -1.93 -22.71
CA ASP A 222 11.88 -0.83 -23.62
C ASP A 222 10.90 0.32 -23.33
N ILE A 223 11.41 1.56 -23.28
CA ILE A 223 10.60 2.76 -23.11
C ILE A 223 9.52 2.92 -24.20
N LYS A 224 9.70 2.26 -25.35
CA LYS A 224 8.74 2.22 -26.45
C LYS A 224 7.65 1.18 -26.28
N ASP A 225 7.81 0.26 -25.33
CA ASP A 225 6.79 -0.75 -25.03
C ASP A 225 5.50 -0.09 -24.53
N LYS A 226 4.43 -0.85 -24.59
CA LYS A 226 3.12 -0.43 -24.08
C LYS A 226 2.58 -1.47 -23.12
N LEU A 227 2.12 -1.02 -21.97
CA LEU A 227 1.48 -1.85 -20.95
C LEU A 227 0.02 -2.14 -21.34
N PRO A 228 -0.36 -3.40 -21.60
CA PRO A 228 -1.75 -3.76 -21.80
C PRO A 228 -2.50 -3.66 -20.46
N ILE A 229 -3.70 -3.11 -20.51
CA ILE A 229 -4.62 -3.08 -19.36
C ILE A 229 -5.79 -4.01 -19.63
N PHE A 230 -6.08 -4.90 -18.68
CA PHE A 230 -7.16 -5.86 -18.79
C PHE A 230 -8.50 -5.14 -19.06
N ASP A 231 -9.27 -5.69 -19.99
CA ASP A 231 -10.57 -5.14 -20.42
C ASP A 231 -10.49 -3.81 -21.20
N SER A 232 -9.30 -3.42 -21.67
CA SER A 232 -9.10 -2.26 -22.53
C SER A 232 -8.47 -2.67 -23.87
N GLU A 233 -8.93 -2.06 -24.95
CA GLU A 233 -8.28 -2.18 -26.28
C GLU A 233 -7.05 -1.28 -26.39
N GLU A 234 -7.00 -0.22 -25.59
CA GLU A 234 -5.88 0.71 -25.55
C GLU A 234 -4.83 0.24 -24.53
N MET A 235 -3.60 0.75 -24.69
CA MET A 235 -2.46 0.42 -23.85
C MET A 235 -1.80 1.70 -23.32
N VAL A 236 -1.21 1.63 -22.14
CA VAL A 236 -0.43 2.74 -21.58
C VAL A 236 1.00 2.69 -22.10
N ALA A 237 1.49 3.77 -22.69
CA ALA A 237 2.89 3.84 -23.14
C ALA A 237 3.83 3.92 -21.92
N LEU A 238 4.93 3.15 -21.93
CA LEU A 238 5.93 3.22 -20.87
C LEU A 238 6.60 4.59 -20.80
N SER A 239 6.75 5.28 -21.94
CA SER A 239 7.24 6.66 -21.98
C SER A 239 6.39 7.63 -21.14
N ASP A 240 5.08 7.39 -21.04
CA ASP A 240 4.20 8.22 -20.24
C ASP A 240 4.35 7.87 -18.75
N ILE A 241 4.42 6.59 -18.41
CA ILE A 241 4.63 6.11 -17.03
C ILE A 241 5.95 6.67 -16.48
N TYR A 242 7.04 6.54 -17.21
CA TYR A 242 8.38 6.94 -16.77
C TYR A 242 8.73 8.41 -17.09
N SER A 243 7.77 9.21 -17.54
CA SER A 243 7.96 10.65 -17.77
C SER A 243 8.38 11.40 -16.51
N VAL A 244 8.03 10.89 -15.32
CA VAL A 244 8.44 11.46 -14.02
C VAL A 244 9.96 11.48 -13.82
N HIS A 245 10.72 10.60 -14.49
CA HIS A 245 12.18 10.54 -14.41
C HIS A 245 12.87 11.68 -15.16
N THR A 246 12.21 12.27 -16.14
CA THR A 246 12.77 13.38 -16.93
C THR A 246 12.69 14.73 -16.23
N LEU A 247 11.85 14.86 -15.20
CA LEU A 247 11.65 16.11 -14.46
C LEU A 247 12.62 16.31 -13.29
N THR A 248 13.51 15.35 -13.05
CA THR A 248 14.48 15.34 -11.94
C THR A 248 15.92 15.57 -12.38
N ARG A 249 16.15 16.03 -13.63
CA ARG A 249 17.49 16.42 -14.14
C ARG A 249 17.66 17.93 -14.17
#